data_addb69cca0a86859e5be61b1282cc1b4
#
_entry.id   addb69cca0a86859e5be61b1282cc1b4
#
_cell.length_a   1.000
_cell.length_b   1.000
_cell.length_c   1.000
_cell.angle_alpha   90.00
_cell.angle_beta   90.00
_cell.angle_gamma   90.00
#
_symmetry.space_group_name_H-M   'P 1'
#
loop_
_entity.id
_entity.type
_entity.pdbx_description
1 polymer ?
#
loop_
_entity_poly.entity_id
_entity_poly.type
_entity_poly.pdbx_seq_one_letter_code
_entity_poly.pdbx_strand_id
1 'polypeptide(L)'
;MKFPEKIKIGGKTYTVEITSKMDLGINNVSAEILYSDLIIRVSPQATAKMEADFIHEMVHAIYFGLGYRDHDEKRVDELANALHSVIVDNPDVFAPAEVGRHES
;
A
#
# COMPACT_ATOMS: atom_id res chain seq x y z
N MET A 1 -6.65 9.95 0.19
CA MET A 1 -6.72 8.49 0.49
C MET A 1 -6.70 8.31 2.00
N LYS A 2 -7.47 7.37 2.48
CA LYS A 2 -7.53 7.09 3.92
C LYS A 2 -6.80 5.78 4.19
N PHE A 3 -5.90 5.79 5.18
CA PHE A 3 -5.14 4.59 5.51
C PHE A 3 -6.00 3.65 6.35
N PRO A 4 -6.18 2.41 5.91
CA PRO A 4 -6.95 1.43 6.70
C PRO A 4 -6.09 0.87 7.83
N GLU A 5 -6.74 0.28 8.84
CA GLU A 5 -6.01 -0.45 9.86
C GLU A 5 -5.59 -1.82 9.36
N LYS A 6 -6.34 -2.36 8.43
CA LYS A 6 -6.05 -3.67 7.81
C LYS A 6 -6.40 -3.61 6.34
N ILE A 7 -5.69 -4.38 5.54
CA ILE A 7 -5.97 -4.50 4.12
C ILE A 7 -5.80 -5.96 3.68
N LYS A 8 -6.73 -6.46 2.90
CA LYS A 8 -6.68 -7.82 2.41
C LYS A 8 -6.12 -7.84 0.99
N ILE A 9 -5.04 -8.56 0.80
CA ILE A 9 -4.36 -8.66 -0.50
C ILE A 9 -4.03 -10.11 -0.76
N GLY A 10 -4.51 -10.64 -1.88
CA GLY A 10 -4.20 -12.02 -2.24
C GLY A 10 -4.70 -13.04 -1.23
N GLY A 11 -5.82 -12.77 -0.59
CA GLY A 11 -6.39 -13.67 0.40
C GLY A 11 -5.80 -13.53 1.80
N LYS A 12 -4.78 -12.71 1.98
CA LYS A 12 -4.13 -12.51 3.28
C LYS A 12 -4.44 -11.12 3.81
N THR A 13 -4.68 -11.02 5.11
CA THR A 13 -4.99 -9.75 5.74
C THR A 13 -3.72 -9.19 6.40
N TYR A 14 -3.30 -8.01 5.93
CA TYR A 14 -2.15 -7.32 6.48
C TYR A 14 -2.62 -6.26 7.47
N THR A 15 -1.90 -6.14 8.58
CA THR A 15 -2.09 -5.01 9.50
C THR A 15 -1.29 -3.83 8.96
N VAL A 16 -1.89 -2.64 8.98
CA VAL A 16 -1.22 -1.43 8.50
C VAL A 16 -0.85 -0.58 9.70
N GLU A 17 0.42 -0.23 9.82
CA GLU A 17 0.93 0.57 10.92
C GLU A 17 1.56 1.85 10.40
N ILE A 18 1.13 2.97 10.96
CA ILE A 18 1.78 4.26 10.70
C ILE A 18 2.67 4.50 11.91
N THR A 19 3.98 4.39 11.74
CA THR A 19 4.89 4.43 12.88
C THR A 19 6.26 4.96 12.49
N SER A 20 6.83 5.76 13.36
CA SER A 20 8.21 6.22 13.24
C SER A 20 9.18 5.24 13.89
N LYS A 21 8.67 4.19 14.54
CA LYS A 21 9.50 3.20 15.25
C LYS A 21 9.99 2.09 14.36
N MET A 22 9.73 2.20 13.07
CA MET A 22 10.22 1.25 12.10
C MET A 22 11.74 1.21 12.15
N ASP A 23 12.28 0.00 12.21
CA ASP A 23 13.72 -0.15 12.13
C ASP A 23 14.14 0.03 10.68
N LEU A 24 14.50 1.24 10.36
CA LEU A 24 14.90 1.57 8.99
C LEU A 24 16.32 1.08 8.70
N GLY A 25 17.05 0.74 9.72
CA GLY A 25 18.43 0.32 9.57
C GLY A 25 19.24 1.37 8.83
N ILE A 26 20.15 0.91 8.01
CA ILE A 26 21.02 1.81 7.24
C ILE A 26 20.37 2.23 5.92
N ASN A 27 19.22 1.68 5.59
CA ASN A 27 18.60 1.90 4.28
C ASN A 27 17.65 3.09 4.25
N ASN A 28 17.31 3.66 5.40
CA ASN A 28 16.41 4.80 5.50
C ASN A 28 15.13 4.62 4.70
N VAL A 29 14.58 3.42 4.71
CA VAL A 29 13.34 3.17 4.00
C VAL A 29 12.20 3.87 4.73
N SER A 30 11.25 4.41 3.99
CA SER A 30 10.10 5.11 4.57
C SER A 30 8.88 4.20 4.71
N ALA A 31 8.96 2.98 4.23
CA ALA A 31 7.93 1.97 4.37
C ALA A 31 8.56 0.59 4.26
N GLU A 32 7.88 -0.40 4.78
CA GLU A 32 8.34 -1.78 4.67
C GLU A 32 7.15 -2.74 4.73
N ILE A 33 7.36 -3.93 4.20
CA ILE A 33 6.39 -5.01 4.32
C ILE A 33 7.07 -6.22 4.95
N LEU A 34 6.41 -6.80 5.95
CA LEU A 34 6.88 -7.99 6.65
C LEU A 34 5.92 -9.11 6.28
N TYR A 35 6.31 -9.91 5.29
CA TYR A 35 5.42 -10.94 4.74
C TYR A 35 5.04 -12.00 5.77
N SER A 36 6.01 -12.42 6.59
CA SER A 36 5.76 -13.46 7.60
C SER A 36 4.78 -13.01 8.66
N ASP A 37 4.85 -11.74 9.04
CA ASP A 37 4.02 -11.19 10.10
C ASP A 37 2.76 -10.55 9.57
N LEU A 38 2.63 -10.43 8.25
CA LEU A 38 1.49 -9.79 7.59
C LEU A 38 1.31 -8.36 8.08
N ILE A 39 2.39 -7.58 8.00
CA ILE A 39 2.40 -6.19 8.43
C ILE A 39 2.95 -5.30 7.31
N ILE A 40 2.28 -4.18 7.07
CA ILE A 40 2.80 -3.09 6.24
C ILE A 40 2.98 -1.89 7.14
N ARG A 41 4.18 -1.32 7.17
CA ARG A 41 4.50 -0.15 7.99
C ARG A 41 4.85 1.03 7.10
N VAL A 42 4.35 2.21 7.46
CA VAL A 42 4.63 3.44 6.74
C VAL A 42 5.06 4.50 7.75
N SER A 43 6.14 5.19 7.46
CA SER A 43 6.65 6.25 8.31
C SER A 43 5.80 7.52 8.13
N PRO A 44 5.51 8.27 9.21
CA PRO A 44 4.79 9.54 9.08
C PRO A 44 5.59 10.54 8.25
N GLN A 45 4.95 11.10 7.24
CA GLN A 45 5.55 12.03 6.31
C GLN A 45 4.44 12.88 5.69
N ALA A 46 4.79 13.68 4.69
CA ALA A 46 3.77 14.36 3.90
C ALA A 46 2.79 13.35 3.30
N THR A 47 1.52 13.70 3.28
CA THR A 47 0.45 12.79 2.90
C THR A 47 0.71 12.08 1.57
N ALA A 48 1.09 12.83 0.54
CA ALA A 48 1.32 12.23 -0.78
C ALA A 48 2.43 11.19 -0.74
N LYS A 49 3.50 11.44 0.03
CA LYS A 49 4.61 10.51 0.17
C LYS A 49 4.18 9.24 0.90
N MET A 50 3.40 9.40 1.97
CA MET A 50 2.87 8.25 2.71
C MET A 50 1.98 7.38 1.82
N GLU A 51 1.13 8.02 1.03
CA GLU A 51 0.24 7.29 0.13
C GLU A 51 1.03 6.51 -0.92
N ALA A 52 2.01 7.16 -1.53
CA ALA A 52 2.83 6.51 -2.54
C ALA A 52 3.61 5.34 -1.94
N ASP A 53 4.18 5.52 -0.74
CA ASP A 53 4.91 4.47 -0.05
C ASP A 53 4.02 3.29 0.30
N PHE A 54 2.80 3.56 0.76
CA PHE A 54 1.83 2.53 1.08
C PHE A 54 1.48 1.70 -0.16
N ILE A 55 1.21 2.38 -1.28
CA ILE A 55 0.88 1.70 -2.53
C ILE A 55 2.08 0.88 -3.02
N HIS A 56 3.29 1.39 -2.83
CA HIS A 56 4.51 0.65 -3.17
C HIS A 56 4.53 -0.70 -2.44
N GLU A 57 4.25 -0.70 -1.14
CA GLU A 57 4.23 -1.96 -0.39
C GLU A 57 3.04 -2.84 -0.77
N MET A 58 1.91 -2.25 -1.12
CA MET A 58 0.78 -3.00 -1.64
C MET A 58 1.14 -3.75 -2.92
N VAL A 59 1.88 -3.11 -3.82
CA VAL A 59 2.31 -3.74 -5.07
C VAL A 59 3.20 -4.95 -4.77
N HIS A 60 4.11 -4.81 -3.81
CA HIS A 60 4.92 -5.95 -3.37
C HIS A 60 4.04 -7.08 -2.85
N ALA A 61 3.03 -6.76 -2.05
CA ALA A 61 2.12 -7.77 -1.50
C ALA A 61 1.32 -8.47 -2.62
N ILE A 62 0.92 -7.71 -3.63
CA ILE A 62 0.19 -8.26 -4.78
C ILE A 62 1.09 -9.26 -5.53
N TYR A 63 2.31 -8.86 -5.85
CA TYR A 63 3.24 -9.76 -6.54
C TYR A 63 3.53 -11.00 -5.71
N PHE A 64 3.74 -10.82 -4.41
CA PHE A 64 3.99 -11.96 -3.52
C PHE A 64 2.81 -12.93 -3.52
N GLY A 65 1.59 -12.38 -3.47
CA GLY A 65 0.37 -13.18 -3.51
C GLY A 65 0.19 -13.92 -4.83
N LEU A 66 0.73 -13.38 -5.93
CA LEU A 66 0.71 -14.03 -7.24
C LEU A 66 1.79 -15.10 -7.38
N GLY A 67 2.66 -15.24 -6.39
CA GLY A 67 3.71 -16.25 -6.40
C GLY A 67 5.08 -15.76 -6.81
N TYR A 68 5.23 -14.48 -7.11
CA TYR A 68 6.53 -13.92 -7.47
C TYR A 68 7.31 -13.59 -6.22
N ARG A 69 8.53 -14.10 -6.14
CA ARG A 69 9.42 -13.85 -4.99
C ARG A 69 10.46 -12.79 -5.28
N ASP A 70 10.85 -12.65 -6.54
CA ASP A 70 11.79 -11.63 -6.98
C ASP A 70 11.00 -10.51 -7.64
N HIS A 71 11.06 -9.33 -7.07
CA HIS A 71 10.34 -8.17 -7.59
C HIS A 71 11.35 -7.16 -8.12
N ASP A 72 11.14 -6.70 -9.34
CA ASP A 72 11.95 -5.64 -9.92
C ASP A 72 11.54 -4.33 -9.26
N GLU A 73 12.40 -3.79 -8.40
CA GLU A 73 12.09 -2.59 -7.62
C GLU A 73 11.75 -1.38 -8.50
N LYS A 74 12.40 -1.26 -9.63
CA LYS A 74 12.09 -0.16 -10.54
C LYS A 74 10.68 -0.25 -11.06
N ARG A 75 10.26 -1.45 -11.46
CA ARG A 75 8.89 -1.65 -11.95
C ARG A 75 7.86 -1.51 -10.85
N VAL A 76 8.16 -1.97 -9.65
CA VAL A 76 7.28 -1.79 -8.50
C VAL A 76 7.08 -0.31 -8.24
N ASP A 77 8.16 0.45 -8.24
CA ASP A 77 8.11 1.88 -7.97
C ASP A 77 7.32 2.63 -9.05
N GLU A 78 7.58 2.31 -10.32
CA GLU A 78 6.87 2.93 -11.44
C GLU A 78 5.37 2.63 -11.36
N LEU A 79 5.01 1.38 -11.11
CA LEU A 79 3.63 0.98 -11.03
C LEU A 79 2.93 1.61 -9.83
N ALA A 80 3.60 1.64 -8.68
CA ALA A 80 3.04 2.26 -7.48
C ALA A 80 2.76 3.73 -7.69
N ASN A 81 3.70 4.45 -8.29
CA ASN A 81 3.51 5.88 -8.57
C ASN A 81 2.38 6.11 -9.57
N ALA A 82 2.30 5.29 -10.60
CA ALA A 82 1.23 5.39 -11.59
C ALA A 82 -0.13 5.12 -10.96
N LEU A 83 -0.23 4.09 -10.11
CA LEU A 83 -1.47 3.76 -9.41
C LEU A 83 -1.87 4.89 -8.47
N HIS A 84 -0.92 5.46 -7.74
CA HIS A 84 -1.20 6.58 -6.86
C HIS A 84 -1.82 7.75 -7.63
N SER A 85 -1.25 8.08 -8.79
CA SER A 85 -1.79 9.14 -9.63
C SER A 85 -3.21 8.83 -10.08
N VAL A 86 -3.46 7.61 -10.53
CA VAL A 86 -4.80 7.21 -10.96
C VAL A 86 -5.81 7.35 -9.83
N ILE A 87 -5.44 6.90 -8.63
CA ILE A 87 -6.34 6.95 -7.48
C ILE A 87 -6.62 8.39 -7.07
N VAL A 88 -5.60 9.21 -6.99
CA VAL A 88 -5.73 10.61 -6.56
C VAL A 88 -6.52 11.42 -7.59
N ASP A 89 -6.29 11.17 -8.87
CA ASP A 89 -6.94 11.91 -9.93
C ASP A 89 -8.40 11.48 -10.16
N ASN A 90 -8.76 10.31 -9.64
CA ASN A 90 -10.10 9.74 -9.86
C ASN A 90 -10.71 9.24 -8.54
N PRO A 91 -10.88 10.14 -7.57
CA PRO A 91 -11.29 9.71 -6.23
C PRO A 91 -12.65 9.02 -6.19
N ASP A 92 -13.58 9.40 -7.07
CA ASP A 92 -14.90 8.82 -7.06
C ASP A 92 -14.93 7.37 -7.52
N VAL A 93 -13.94 6.97 -8.30
CA VAL A 93 -13.85 5.59 -8.80
C VAL A 93 -13.51 4.63 -7.67
N PHE A 94 -12.66 5.09 -6.74
CA PHE A 94 -12.13 4.23 -5.68
C PHE A 94 -12.81 4.45 -4.34
N ALA A 95 -13.79 5.36 -4.28
CA ALA A 95 -14.55 5.58 -3.07
C ALA A 95 -15.53 4.42 -2.86
N PRO A 96 -15.81 4.05 -1.58
CA PRO A 96 -16.82 3.03 -1.33
C PRO A 96 -18.17 3.48 -1.85
N ALA A 97 -18.96 2.52 -2.33
CA ALA A 97 -20.33 2.81 -2.74
C ALA A 97 -21.15 3.22 -1.52
N GLU A 98 -22.03 4.19 -1.71
CA GLU A 98 -22.94 4.58 -0.66
C GLU A 98 -24.02 3.51 -0.47
N VAL A 99 -24.44 3.36 0.78
CA VAL A 99 -25.52 2.41 1.10
C VAL A 99 -26.79 2.83 0.35
N GLY A 100 -27.40 1.85 -0.33
CA GLY A 100 -28.65 2.09 -1.07
C GLY A 100 -28.44 2.64 -2.47
N ARG A 101 -27.27 2.86 -2.82
CA ARG A 101 -26.98 3.36 -4.14
C ARG A 101 -26.97 2.29 -5.21
N HIS A 102 -26.97 1.22 -4.95
CA HIS A 102 -26.94 0.22 -5.72
C HIS A 102 -27.81 -0.28 -6.48
N GLU A 103 -27.80 0.06 -6.33
CA GLU A 103 -28.44 -0.24 -6.68
C GLU A 103 -28.73 -0.38 -7.47
N SER A 104 -28.48 -0.15 -7.49
CA SER A 104 -28.83 -0.36 -7.99
C SER A 104 -28.68 -0.60 -8.46
#